data_394cf6d3240ffe69063d7a67816f11ae
#
_entry.id   394cf6d3240ffe69063d7a67816f11ae
#
_cell.length_a   1.000
_cell.length_b   1.000
_cell.length_c   1.000
_cell.angle_alpha   90.00
_cell.angle_beta   90.00
_cell.angle_gamma   90.00
#
_symmetry.space_group_name_H-M   'P 1'
#
loop_
_entity.id
_entity.type
_entity.pdbx_description
1 polymer ?
#
loop_
_entity_poly.entity_id
_entity_poly.type
_entity_poly.pdbx_seq_one_letter_code
_entity_poly.pdbx_strand_id
1 'polypeptide(L)'
;SEYIKTYNSSEYVNLRSDGALLDEIESIHGEKAGVITTSTAESKYISADESLAIAETKHYGNVLGSNEFAEKRVGAVIGSNHYGDDFVKKWAAYAGEVAEREGKGTDLEYGDFGNRVLRHMREHDTLQAAMRWGRDGNGVVVYVHTNTLPDWVEENALAGEGRVLKTWSEGMRSVIDALEVLDTPTTEDVADYPGVDVGRRQVFDHLETLRRKGVLSRDRDSDDGRRFVWFDDGLHRIGEHGSAELPTLDVTDDEDVNEDEVEELSRNSLYTCEFQQIASVGGS
;
A
#
# COMPACT_ATOMS: atom_id res chain seq x y z
N SER A 1 5.03 -8.07 7.35
CA SER A 1 6.20 -8.25 8.21
C SER A 1 7.39 -8.90 7.54
N GLU A 2 7.23 -9.90 6.68
CA GLU A 2 8.30 -10.38 5.78
C GLU A 2 8.79 -9.24 4.90
N TYR A 3 7.88 -8.46 4.40
CA TYR A 3 8.11 -7.28 3.60
C TYR A 3 9.02 -6.25 4.30
N ILE A 4 8.82 -6.01 5.57
CA ILE A 4 9.66 -5.10 6.37
C ILE A 4 10.99 -5.76 6.77
N LYS A 5 11.06 -7.08 6.88
CA LYS A 5 12.29 -7.80 7.24
C LYS A 5 13.22 -8.06 6.06
N THR A 6 12.72 -8.16 4.84
CA THR A 6 13.53 -8.50 3.66
C THR A 6 14.44 -7.37 3.21
N TYR A 7 14.23 -6.15 3.69
CA TYR A 7 14.96 -4.96 3.26
C TYR A 7 15.85 -4.40 4.36
N ASN A 8 17.00 -5.03 4.59
CA ASN A 8 17.99 -4.58 5.58
C ASN A 8 18.60 -3.19 5.33
N SER A 9 18.46 -2.66 4.14
CA SER A 9 18.91 -1.30 3.78
C SER A 9 17.76 -0.34 3.52
N SER A 10 16.50 -0.74 3.78
CA SER A 10 15.36 -0.06 3.24
C SER A 10 14.13 -0.05 4.16
N GLU A 11 14.32 0.17 5.46
CA GLU A 11 13.22 0.60 6.33
C GLU A 11 12.43 1.72 5.64
N TYR A 12 13.14 2.60 4.98
CA TYR A 12 12.63 3.72 4.25
C TYR A 12 11.90 3.32 2.94
N VAL A 13 12.38 2.31 2.20
CA VAL A 13 11.73 1.85 0.96
C VAL A 13 10.39 1.18 1.26
N ASN A 14 10.30 0.43 2.35
CA ASN A 14 9.04 -0.19 2.75
C ASN A 14 8.00 0.85 3.19
N LEU A 15 8.42 1.82 4.02
CA LEU A 15 7.55 2.94 4.41
C LEU A 15 7.08 3.73 3.18
N ARG A 16 7.94 3.93 2.18
CA ARG A 16 7.52 4.57 0.92
C ARG A 16 6.52 3.74 0.14
N SER A 17 6.71 2.43 0.08
CA SER A 17 5.81 1.53 -0.62
C SER A 17 4.45 1.48 0.05
N ASP A 18 4.45 1.34 1.38
CA ASP A 18 3.23 1.36 2.18
C ASP A 18 2.58 2.74 2.12
N GLY A 19 3.39 3.82 2.14
CA GLY A 19 2.92 5.19 1.94
C GLY A 19 2.25 5.39 0.59
N ALA A 20 2.87 4.94 -0.51
CA ALA A 20 2.28 5.04 -1.84
C ALA A 20 0.93 4.30 -1.97
N LEU A 21 0.79 3.16 -1.29
CA LEU A 21 -0.48 2.46 -1.19
C LEU A 21 -1.53 3.27 -0.43
N LEU A 22 -1.15 3.79 0.72
CA LEU A 22 -2.05 4.54 1.59
C LEU A 22 -2.47 5.87 0.98
N ASP A 23 -1.56 6.56 0.29
CA ASP A 23 -1.84 7.78 -0.47
C ASP A 23 -2.86 7.51 -1.59
N GLU A 24 -2.73 6.39 -2.31
CA GLU A 24 -3.68 6.03 -3.35
C GLU A 24 -5.07 5.69 -2.76
N ILE A 25 -5.11 5.00 -1.62
CA ILE A 25 -6.36 4.72 -0.90
C ILE A 25 -7.04 6.05 -0.50
N GLU A 26 -6.30 6.99 0.09
CA GLU A 26 -6.84 8.30 0.45
C GLU A 26 -7.34 9.06 -0.80
N SER A 27 -6.60 9.01 -1.90
CA SER A 27 -7.00 9.65 -3.16
C SER A 27 -8.32 9.11 -3.72
N ILE A 28 -8.53 7.80 -3.64
CA ILE A 28 -9.76 7.14 -4.13
C ILE A 28 -10.96 7.44 -3.23
N HIS A 29 -10.78 7.38 -1.92
CA HIS A 29 -11.89 7.44 -0.96
C HIS A 29 -12.09 8.82 -0.35
N GLY A 30 -11.15 9.75 -0.48
CA GLY A 30 -11.18 11.06 0.15
C GLY A 30 -11.02 11.04 1.67
N GLU A 31 -10.65 9.88 2.23
CA GLU A 31 -10.39 9.69 3.66
C GLU A 31 -9.21 8.75 3.91
N LYS A 32 -8.51 8.96 5.03
CA LYS A 32 -7.38 8.14 5.44
C LYS A 32 -7.84 6.78 5.95
N ALA A 33 -7.14 5.73 5.56
CA ALA A 33 -7.43 4.37 6.00
C ALA A 33 -7.12 4.13 7.48
N GLY A 34 -7.94 3.30 8.14
CA GLY A 34 -7.50 2.62 9.35
C GLY A 34 -6.57 1.47 8.97
N VAL A 35 -5.47 1.26 9.70
CA VAL A 35 -4.46 0.26 9.33
C VAL A 35 -4.28 -0.79 10.42
N ILE A 36 -4.32 -2.07 10.04
CA ILE A 36 -3.90 -3.17 10.89
C ILE A 36 -2.63 -3.80 10.28
N THR A 37 -1.61 -3.93 11.10
CA THR A 37 -0.30 -4.42 10.65
C THR A 37 0.41 -5.24 11.75
N THR A 38 1.71 -5.48 11.60
CA THR A 38 2.53 -6.10 12.65
C THR A 38 2.99 -5.08 13.68
N SER A 39 3.31 -5.51 14.90
CA SER A 39 3.78 -4.59 15.95
C SER A 39 5.05 -3.82 15.56
N THR A 40 5.93 -4.45 14.77
CA THR A 40 7.14 -3.79 14.26
C THR A 40 6.80 -2.70 13.25
N ALA A 41 5.86 -2.97 12.34
CA ALA A 41 5.42 -1.98 11.35
C ALA A 41 4.63 -0.85 12.00
N GLU A 42 3.73 -1.16 12.94
CA GLU A 42 3.00 -0.15 13.71
C GLU A 42 3.94 0.84 14.38
N SER A 43 4.98 0.35 15.06
CA SER A 43 5.97 1.22 15.70
C SER A 43 6.68 2.15 14.72
N LYS A 44 6.92 1.68 13.49
CA LYS A 44 7.53 2.49 12.42
C LYS A 44 6.55 3.51 11.86
N TYR A 45 5.29 3.12 11.66
CA TYR A 45 4.26 4.04 11.19
C TYR A 45 4.02 5.17 12.18
N ILE A 46 3.94 4.85 13.48
CA ILE A 46 3.85 5.86 14.54
C ILE A 46 5.08 6.78 14.55
N SER A 47 6.27 6.25 14.31
CA SER A 47 7.50 7.06 14.25
C SER A 47 7.62 7.90 12.98
N ALA A 48 6.99 7.48 11.88
CA ALA A 48 6.92 8.24 10.65
C ALA A 48 5.89 9.38 10.72
N ASP A 49 5.00 9.29 11.74
CA ASP A 49 4.01 10.28 12.11
C ASP A 49 3.19 10.81 10.91
N GLU A 50 3.02 12.11 10.78
CA GLU A 50 2.11 12.77 9.85
C GLU A 50 2.42 12.51 8.35
N SER A 51 3.56 11.87 8.04
CA SER A 51 3.96 11.60 6.66
C SER A 51 3.18 10.48 5.98
N LEU A 52 2.40 9.67 6.71
CA LEU A 52 1.61 8.58 6.15
C LEU A 52 0.12 8.90 6.20
N ALA A 53 -0.59 8.53 5.14
CA ALA A 53 -2.05 8.70 5.03
C ALA A 53 -2.82 7.68 5.90
N ILE A 54 -2.59 7.71 7.20
CA ILE A 54 -3.17 6.80 8.20
C ILE A 54 -4.08 7.56 9.14
N ALA A 55 -5.34 7.11 9.29
CA ALA A 55 -6.26 7.66 10.27
C ALA A 55 -5.99 7.11 11.68
N GLU A 56 -5.70 5.83 11.76
CA GLU A 56 -5.40 5.10 12.99
C GLU A 56 -4.67 3.80 12.66
N THR A 57 -3.71 3.40 13.49
CA THR A 57 -3.00 2.13 13.30
C THR A 57 -3.06 1.25 14.53
N LYS A 58 -3.16 -0.07 14.31
CA LYS A 58 -3.05 -1.10 15.33
C LYS A 58 -2.31 -2.31 14.80
N HIS A 59 -1.72 -3.08 15.71
CA HIS A 59 -1.14 -4.36 15.34
C HIS A 59 -2.07 -5.53 15.69
N TYR A 60 -1.86 -6.66 15.02
CA TYR A 60 -2.68 -7.87 15.16
C TYR A 60 -2.96 -8.29 16.63
N GLY A 61 -2.00 -8.11 17.54
CA GLY A 61 -2.17 -8.44 18.94
C GLY A 61 -3.13 -7.52 19.72
N ASN A 62 -3.35 -6.30 19.24
CA ASN A 62 -4.16 -5.27 19.90
C ASN A 62 -5.56 -5.10 19.30
N VAL A 63 -5.88 -5.80 18.23
CA VAL A 63 -7.21 -5.70 17.58
C VAL A 63 -8.24 -6.66 18.15
N LEU A 64 -7.81 -7.65 18.93
CA LEU A 64 -8.73 -8.59 19.58
C LEU A 64 -9.60 -7.86 20.61
N GLY A 65 -10.91 -7.82 20.39
CA GLY A 65 -11.86 -7.14 21.27
C GLY A 65 -12.00 -5.63 21.03
N SER A 66 -11.23 -5.03 20.14
CA SER A 66 -11.36 -3.61 19.78
C SER A 66 -12.50 -3.40 18.78
N ASN A 67 -13.26 -2.33 18.97
CA ASN A 67 -14.31 -1.86 18.05
C ASN A 67 -13.94 -0.51 17.39
N GLU A 68 -12.73 -0.04 17.53
CA GLU A 68 -12.30 1.28 17.06
C GLU A 68 -12.39 1.43 15.54
N PHE A 69 -12.28 0.31 14.80
CA PHE A 69 -12.45 0.29 13.35
C PHE A 69 -13.91 0.03 12.90
N ALA A 70 -14.84 -0.23 13.82
CA ALA A 70 -16.21 -0.66 13.46
C ALA A 70 -16.96 0.38 12.61
N GLU A 71 -16.71 1.67 12.84
CA GLU A 71 -17.37 2.78 12.17
C GLU A 71 -16.55 3.37 11.01
N LYS A 72 -15.31 2.90 10.80
CA LYS A 72 -14.47 3.36 9.69
C LYS A 72 -14.90 2.68 8.39
N ARG A 73 -14.90 3.44 7.30
CA ARG A 73 -15.35 2.96 5.97
C ARG A 73 -14.23 2.43 5.11
N VAL A 74 -13.00 2.84 5.40
CA VAL A 74 -11.82 2.43 4.64
C VAL A 74 -10.79 1.81 5.58
N GLY A 75 -10.34 0.62 5.23
CA GLY A 75 -9.36 -0.14 5.99
C GLY A 75 -8.22 -0.67 5.13
N ALA A 76 -7.08 -0.90 5.76
CA ALA A 76 -5.96 -1.59 5.15
C ALA A 76 -5.35 -2.59 6.13
N VAL A 77 -5.13 -3.82 5.67
CA VAL A 77 -4.37 -4.84 6.37
C VAL A 77 -3.04 -5.02 5.65
N ILE A 78 -1.93 -4.62 6.29
CA ILE A 78 -0.61 -4.61 5.66
C ILE A 78 0.31 -5.61 6.34
N GLY A 79 0.81 -6.58 5.58
CA GLY A 79 1.63 -7.68 6.06
C GLY A 79 0.85 -8.70 6.87
N SER A 80 1.53 -9.74 7.33
CA SER A 80 0.94 -10.82 8.12
C SER A 80 1.64 -11.00 9.45
N ASN A 81 0.92 -11.51 10.43
CA ASN A 81 1.49 -11.85 11.72
C ASN A 81 2.44 -13.05 11.58
N HIS A 82 3.61 -12.96 12.20
CA HIS A 82 4.57 -14.05 12.22
C HIS A 82 4.68 -14.61 13.63
N TYR A 83 4.20 -15.83 13.79
CA TYR A 83 4.38 -16.57 15.02
C TYR A 83 5.80 -17.12 15.09
N GLY A 84 6.42 -17.02 16.25
CA GLY A 84 7.76 -17.57 16.47
C GLY A 84 7.77 -19.10 16.34
N ASP A 85 8.98 -19.66 16.15
CA ASP A 85 9.20 -21.10 15.98
C ASP A 85 8.56 -21.94 17.11
N ASP A 86 8.64 -21.46 18.34
CA ASP A 86 8.10 -22.15 19.51
C ASP A 86 6.58 -22.31 19.47
N PHE A 87 5.90 -21.38 18.80
CA PHE A 87 4.46 -21.45 18.66
C PHE A 87 4.05 -22.57 17.69
N VAL A 88 4.69 -22.67 16.54
CA VAL A 88 4.43 -23.73 15.56
C VAL A 88 4.76 -25.10 16.16
N LYS A 89 5.91 -25.21 16.81
CA LYS A 89 6.33 -26.44 17.51
C LYS A 89 5.36 -26.87 18.59
N LYS A 90 4.86 -25.92 19.38
CA LYS A 90 3.89 -26.19 20.45
C LYS A 90 2.58 -26.76 19.90
N TRP A 91 2.05 -26.19 18.83
CA TRP A 91 0.81 -26.66 18.22
C TRP A 91 0.98 -28.02 17.52
N ALA A 92 2.14 -28.23 16.87
CA ALA A 92 2.46 -29.54 16.32
C ALA A 92 2.52 -30.61 17.42
N ALA A 93 3.19 -30.29 18.54
CA ALA A 93 3.30 -31.22 19.69
C ALA A 93 1.91 -31.57 20.29
N TYR A 94 0.97 -30.64 20.35
CA TYR A 94 -0.40 -30.93 20.81
C TYR A 94 -1.14 -31.91 19.88
N ALA A 95 -0.80 -31.95 18.61
CA ALA A 95 -1.32 -32.91 17.65
C ALA A 95 -0.51 -34.22 17.60
N GLY A 96 0.52 -34.36 18.42
CA GLY A 96 1.41 -35.51 18.41
C GLY A 96 2.42 -35.53 17.24
N GLU A 97 2.60 -34.39 16.58
CA GLU A 97 3.47 -34.22 15.42
C GLU A 97 4.75 -33.45 15.79
N VAL A 98 5.77 -33.59 14.98
CA VAL A 98 7.03 -32.86 15.12
C VAL A 98 7.11 -31.78 14.05
N ALA A 99 7.45 -30.56 14.47
CA ALA A 99 7.74 -29.45 13.57
C ALA A 99 9.16 -28.97 13.84
N GLU A 100 10.03 -29.13 12.89
CA GLU A 100 11.41 -28.65 12.95
C GLU A 100 11.57 -27.52 11.93
N ARG A 101 12.26 -26.47 12.36
CA ARG A 101 12.54 -25.32 11.51
C ARG A 101 13.66 -25.63 10.53
N GLU A 102 13.39 -25.48 9.26
CA GLU A 102 14.35 -25.52 8.18
C GLU A 102 14.35 -24.19 7.38
N GLY A 103 15.45 -23.85 6.76
CA GLY A 103 15.56 -22.66 5.93
C GLY A 103 15.64 -21.33 6.71
N LYS A 104 15.58 -20.23 5.96
CA LYS A 104 15.58 -18.84 6.46
C LYS A 104 14.81 -17.92 5.54
N GLY A 105 14.22 -16.85 6.07
CA GLY A 105 13.53 -15.86 5.29
C GLY A 105 12.30 -16.42 4.58
N THR A 106 12.23 -16.32 3.27
CA THR A 106 11.14 -16.83 2.42
C THR A 106 11.11 -18.35 2.34
N ASP A 107 12.26 -19.00 2.55
CA ASP A 107 12.40 -20.46 2.48
C ASP A 107 12.22 -21.13 3.86
N LEU A 108 11.59 -20.42 4.78
CA LEU A 108 11.35 -20.91 6.14
C LEU A 108 10.25 -21.97 6.14
N GLU A 109 10.59 -23.18 6.57
CA GLU A 109 9.70 -24.34 6.66
C GLU A 109 9.70 -24.97 8.05
N TYR A 110 8.63 -25.73 8.34
CA TYR A 110 8.45 -26.49 9.58
C TYR A 110 7.96 -27.92 9.31
N GLY A 111 8.18 -28.42 8.12
CA GLY A 111 7.59 -29.66 7.61
C GLY A 111 6.09 -29.52 7.34
N ASP A 112 5.49 -30.56 6.75
CA ASP A 112 4.11 -30.49 6.25
C ASP A 112 3.08 -30.08 7.30
N PHE A 113 3.17 -30.63 8.51
CA PHE A 113 2.22 -30.30 9.56
C PHE A 113 2.47 -28.90 10.14
N GLY A 114 3.74 -28.55 10.40
CA GLY A 114 4.09 -27.24 10.93
C GLY A 114 3.76 -26.11 9.95
N ASN A 115 3.94 -26.33 8.65
CA ASN A 115 3.57 -25.38 7.61
C ASN A 115 2.05 -25.16 7.56
N ARG A 116 1.24 -26.22 7.73
CA ARG A 116 -0.22 -26.09 7.85
C ARG A 116 -0.65 -25.28 9.08
N VAL A 117 0.02 -25.51 10.21
CA VAL A 117 -0.22 -24.73 11.42
C VAL A 117 0.11 -23.26 11.18
N LEU A 118 1.27 -22.96 10.62
CA LEU A 118 1.70 -21.59 10.33
C LEU A 118 0.74 -20.88 9.36
N ARG A 119 0.39 -21.55 8.27
CA ARG A 119 -0.56 -21.02 7.28
C ARG A 119 -1.90 -20.72 7.93
N HIS A 120 -2.51 -21.71 8.57
CA HIS A 120 -3.82 -21.55 9.20
C HIS A 120 -3.88 -20.36 10.16
N MET A 121 -2.85 -20.14 10.92
CA MET A 121 -2.81 -19.05 11.88
C MET A 121 -2.64 -17.69 11.21
N ARG A 122 -1.78 -17.60 10.20
CA ARG A 122 -1.61 -16.38 9.40
C ARG A 122 -2.92 -16.01 8.69
N GLU A 123 -3.55 -16.97 8.03
CA GLU A 123 -4.81 -16.78 7.34
C GLU A 123 -5.93 -16.33 8.29
N HIS A 124 -6.04 -16.96 9.45
CA HIS A 124 -7.04 -16.59 10.45
C HIS A 124 -6.84 -15.19 11.01
N ASP A 125 -5.59 -14.82 11.33
CA ASP A 125 -5.31 -13.48 11.86
C ASP A 125 -5.58 -12.41 10.82
N THR A 126 -5.18 -12.65 9.57
CA THR A 126 -5.43 -11.72 8.46
C THR A 126 -6.94 -11.55 8.23
N LEU A 127 -7.67 -12.65 8.18
CA LEU A 127 -9.14 -12.61 8.02
C LEU A 127 -9.81 -11.90 9.20
N GLN A 128 -9.40 -12.22 10.43
CA GLN A 128 -9.93 -11.54 11.60
C GLN A 128 -9.60 -10.05 11.62
N ALA A 129 -8.44 -9.67 11.13
CA ALA A 129 -8.08 -8.26 10.95
C ALA A 129 -9.01 -7.61 9.92
N ALA A 130 -9.16 -8.19 8.74
CA ALA A 130 -10.04 -7.67 7.69
C ALA A 130 -11.50 -7.52 8.14
N MET A 131 -11.98 -8.41 8.99
CA MET A 131 -13.34 -8.37 9.55
C MET A 131 -13.52 -7.41 10.74
N ARG A 132 -12.60 -6.50 11.00
CA ARG A 132 -12.75 -5.48 12.07
C ARG A 132 -13.57 -4.28 11.65
N TRP A 133 -13.60 -4.00 10.36
CA TRP A 133 -14.38 -2.92 9.77
C TRP A 133 -15.83 -3.36 9.49
N GLY A 134 -16.70 -2.40 9.28
CA GLY A 134 -18.10 -2.62 8.86
C GLY A 134 -18.98 -3.39 9.85
N ARG A 135 -18.60 -3.47 11.12
CA ARG A 135 -19.37 -4.17 12.15
C ARG A 135 -20.67 -3.50 12.55
N ASP A 136 -20.84 -2.26 12.13
CA ASP A 136 -22.08 -1.49 12.29
C ASP A 136 -23.12 -1.78 11.20
N GLY A 137 -22.80 -2.69 10.27
CA GLY A 137 -23.68 -3.09 9.16
C GLY A 137 -23.69 -2.14 7.99
N ASN A 138 -22.84 -1.10 7.98
CA ASN A 138 -22.64 -0.23 6.84
C ASN A 138 -21.50 -0.76 5.96
N GLY A 139 -21.54 -0.46 4.67
CA GLY A 139 -20.52 -0.86 3.71
C GLY A 139 -19.13 -0.38 4.08
N VAL A 140 -18.12 -1.19 3.78
CA VAL A 140 -16.71 -0.92 4.04
C VAL A 140 -15.87 -1.48 2.92
N VAL A 141 -14.77 -0.79 2.62
CA VAL A 141 -13.72 -1.30 1.72
C VAL A 141 -12.48 -1.60 2.55
N VAL A 142 -11.95 -2.81 2.42
CA VAL A 142 -10.72 -3.23 3.11
C VAL A 142 -9.71 -3.72 2.10
N TYR A 143 -8.59 -3.03 2.02
CA TYR A 143 -7.44 -3.42 1.20
C TYR A 143 -6.55 -4.38 1.97
N VAL A 144 -6.33 -5.58 1.43
CA VAL A 144 -5.49 -6.58 2.08
C VAL A 144 -4.18 -6.75 1.32
N HIS A 145 -3.12 -6.12 1.84
CA HIS A 145 -1.77 -6.17 1.28
C HIS A 145 -0.95 -7.27 1.94
N THR A 146 -1.31 -8.50 1.68
CA THR A 146 -0.60 -9.71 2.13
C THR A 146 -1.09 -10.91 1.32
N ASN A 147 -0.26 -11.92 1.18
CA ASN A 147 -0.58 -13.19 0.51
C ASN A 147 -1.05 -14.27 1.51
N THR A 148 -1.65 -13.88 2.61
CA THR A 148 -2.07 -14.81 3.68
C THR A 148 -3.59 -14.81 3.90
N LEU A 149 -4.36 -14.56 2.87
CA LEU A 149 -5.79 -14.83 2.90
C LEU A 149 -6.06 -16.30 2.58
N PRO A 150 -7.13 -16.90 3.17
CA PRO A 150 -7.59 -18.21 2.76
C PRO A 150 -8.05 -18.22 1.30
N ASP A 151 -7.70 -19.27 0.55
CA ASP A 151 -8.08 -19.43 -0.87
C ASP A 151 -9.59 -19.22 -1.11
N TRP A 152 -10.44 -19.71 -0.22
CA TRP A 152 -11.89 -19.55 -0.34
C TRP A 152 -12.39 -18.10 -0.17
N VAL A 153 -11.61 -17.23 0.46
CA VAL A 153 -11.92 -15.80 0.53
C VAL A 153 -11.58 -15.14 -0.79
N GLU A 154 -10.44 -15.50 -1.38
CA GLU A 154 -10.03 -14.99 -2.69
C GLU A 154 -11.01 -15.38 -3.79
N GLU A 155 -11.57 -16.61 -3.73
CA GLU A 155 -12.59 -17.10 -4.68
C GLU A 155 -13.94 -16.37 -4.57
N ASN A 156 -14.26 -15.78 -3.42
CA ASN A 156 -15.53 -15.15 -3.13
C ASN A 156 -15.47 -13.64 -2.87
N ALA A 157 -14.28 -13.07 -2.88
CA ALA A 157 -14.07 -11.64 -2.78
C ALA A 157 -14.09 -10.99 -4.17
N LEU A 158 -14.47 -9.72 -4.23
CA LEU A 158 -14.16 -8.92 -5.40
C LEU A 158 -12.64 -8.73 -5.41
N ALA A 159 -11.95 -9.69 -6.00
CA ALA A 159 -10.51 -9.68 -6.09
C ALA A 159 -10.08 -8.79 -7.25
N GLY A 160 -9.32 -7.78 -6.96
CA GLY A 160 -8.60 -6.99 -7.94
C GLY A 160 -7.12 -7.00 -7.61
N GLU A 161 -6.28 -7.05 -8.62
CA GLU A 161 -4.85 -6.91 -8.43
C GLU A 161 -4.47 -5.43 -8.30
N GLY A 162 -3.87 -5.07 -7.17
CA GLY A 162 -3.22 -3.78 -7.00
C GLY A 162 -1.70 -3.92 -7.03
N ARG A 163 -1.02 -2.87 -7.43
CA ARG A 163 0.44 -2.85 -7.43
C ARG A 163 1.00 -1.47 -7.14
N VAL A 164 2.09 -1.43 -6.39
CA VAL A 164 2.90 -0.22 -6.27
C VAL A 164 3.76 -0.09 -7.53
N LEU A 165 3.45 0.89 -8.37
CA LEU A 165 4.13 1.08 -9.65
C LEU A 165 5.51 1.70 -9.47
N LYS A 166 5.63 2.64 -8.54
CA LYS A 166 6.88 3.35 -8.30
C LYS A 166 6.84 4.07 -6.95
N THR A 167 7.92 3.96 -6.21
CA THR A 167 8.17 4.81 -5.04
C THR A 167 9.03 6.00 -5.45
N TRP A 168 8.75 7.19 -4.89
CA TRP A 168 9.52 8.38 -5.20
C TRP A 168 10.87 8.36 -4.49
N SER A 169 11.92 8.73 -5.23
CA SER A 169 13.22 9.04 -4.62
C SER A 169 13.14 10.40 -3.91
N GLU A 170 14.08 10.67 -3.01
CA GLU A 170 14.18 12.00 -2.37
C GLU A 170 14.22 13.14 -3.38
N GLY A 171 15.01 12.95 -4.45
CA GLY A 171 15.08 13.94 -5.53
C GLY A 171 13.76 14.11 -6.31
N MET A 172 12.95 13.07 -6.45
CA MET A 172 11.63 13.21 -7.06
C MET A 172 10.67 13.94 -6.11
N ARG A 173 10.69 13.61 -4.82
CA ARG A 173 9.86 14.31 -3.82
C ARG A 173 10.18 15.78 -3.74
N SER A 174 11.46 16.16 -3.66
CA SER A 174 11.85 17.58 -3.64
C SER A 174 11.41 18.34 -4.89
N VAL A 175 11.36 17.67 -6.05
CA VAL A 175 10.78 18.25 -7.28
C VAL A 175 9.26 18.43 -7.18
N ILE A 176 8.56 17.47 -6.61
CA ILE A 176 7.10 17.56 -6.38
C ILE A 176 6.81 18.70 -5.41
N ASP A 177 7.48 18.75 -4.26
CA ASP A 177 7.33 19.82 -3.26
C ASP A 177 7.56 21.21 -3.87
N ALA A 178 8.54 21.33 -4.77
CA ALA A 178 8.79 22.58 -5.48
C ALA A 178 7.63 22.96 -6.44
N LEU A 179 7.05 21.97 -7.12
CA LEU A 179 5.94 22.20 -8.05
C LEU A 179 4.64 22.60 -7.34
N GLU A 180 4.42 22.17 -6.11
CA GLU A 180 3.25 22.56 -5.31
C GLU A 180 3.29 24.04 -4.89
N VAL A 181 4.49 24.64 -4.89
CA VAL A 181 4.68 26.03 -4.45
C VAL A 181 4.86 26.98 -5.63
N LEU A 182 5.49 26.50 -6.70
CA LEU A 182 5.84 27.32 -7.87
C LEU A 182 4.65 27.34 -8.86
N ASP A 183 4.26 28.53 -9.25
CA ASP A 183 3.26 28.71 -10.30
C ASP A 183 3.94 28.71 -11.69
N THR A 184 3.55 27.79 -12.55
CA THR A 184 4.05 27.65 -13.93
C THR A 184 5.59 27.74 -14.08
N PRO A 185 6.37 26.93 -13.32
CA PRO A 185 7.82 27.07 -13.30
C PRO A 185 8.50 26.58 -14.58
N THR A 186 9.67 27.11 -14.87
CA THR A 186 10.63 26.49 -15.80
C THR A 186 11.40 25.36 -15.10
N THR A 187 12.10 24.52 -15.86
CA THR A 187 13.00 23.50 -15.27
C THR A 187 14.10 24.13 -14.40
N GLU A 188 14.50 25.35 -14.70
CA GLU A 188 15.52 26.09 -13.95
C GLU A 188 14.96 26.57 -12.61
N ASP A 189 13.75 27.10 -12.60
CA ASP A 189 13.08 27.55 -11.38
C ASP A 189 12.90 26.40 -10.39
N VAL A 190 12.52 25.21 -10.87
CA VAL A 190 12.44 24.01 -10.04
C VAL A 190 13.80 23.57 -9.54
N ALA A 191 14.83 23.61 -10.38
CA ALA A 191 16.18 23.20 -9.98
C ALA A 191 16.83 24.15 -8.95
N ASP A 192 16.46 25.42 -9.00
CA ASP A 192 16.95 26.45 -8.08
C ASP A 192 16.09 26.61 -6.82
N TYR A 193 14.99 25.83 -6.71
CA TYR A 193 14.11 25.89 -5.55
C TYR A 193 14.81 25.35 -4.29
N PRO A 194 14.71 26.04 -3.15
CA PRO A 194 15.30 25.58 -1.90
C PRO A 194 14.75 24.19 -1.50
N GLY A 195 15.64 23.24 -1.28
CA GLY A 195 15.29 21.85 -0.95
C GLY A 195 15.40 20.86 -2.12
N VAL A 196 15.59 21.35 -3.34
CA VAL A 196 15.88 20.49 -4.50
C VAL A 196 17.38 20.26 -4.60
N ASP A 197 17.86 19.11 -4.14
CA ASP A 197 19.28 18.74 -4.11
C ASP A 197 19.73 17.92 -5.34
N VAL A 198 18.94 17.93 -6.41
CA VAL A 198 19.25 17.21 -7.65
C VAL A 198 19.58 18.16 -8.79
N GLY A 199 20.52 17.75 -9.65
CA GLY A 199 20.96 18.60 -10.76
C GLY A 199 19.86 18.82 -11.81
N ARG A 200 19.92 19.95 -12.52
CA ARG A 200 18.94 20.40 -13.54
C ARG A 200 18.53 19.31 -14.56
N ARG A 201 19.48 18.46 -14.97
CA ARG A 201 19.17 17.34 -15.88
C ARG A 201 18.25 16.33 -15.22
N GLN A 202 18.53 16.00 -13.98
CA GLN A 202 17.72 15.04 -13.22
C GLN A 202 16.34 15.62 -12.88
N VAL A 203 16.27 16.92 -12.59
CA VAL A 203 14.99 17.64 -12.47
C VAL A 203 14.17 17.49 -13.74
N PHE A 204 14.78 17.74 -14.91
CA PHE A 204 14.07 17.55 -16.18
C PHE A 204 13.58 16.12 -16.39
N ASP A 205 14.37 15.11 -16.04
CA ASP A 205 13.99 13.69 -16.15
C ASP A 205 12.83 13.35 -15.19
N HIS A 206 12.79 13.96 -14.02
CA HIS A 206 11.67 13.83 -13.06
C HIS A 206 10.41 14.50 -13.61
N LEU A 207 10.48 15.71 -14.10
CA LEU A 207 9.37 16.44 -14.71
C LEU A 207 8.79 15.69 -15.92
N GLU A 208 9.65 15.12 -16.78
CA GLU A 208 9.21 14.26 -17.89
C GLU A 208 8.55 12.97 -17.40
N THR A 209 8.96 12.45 -16.27
CA THR A 209 8.30 11.28 -15.66
C THR A 209 6.90 11.63 -15.21
N LEU A 210 6.70 12.76 -14.53
CA LEU A 210 5.39 13.26 -14.10
C LEU A 210 4.50 13.59 -15.31
N ARG A 211 5.07 14.18 -16.36
CA ARG A 211 4.35 14.43 -17.61
C ARG A 211 3.83 13.15 -18.26
N ARG A 212 4.64 12.10 -18.32
CA ARG A 212 4.22 10.79 -18.86
C ARG A 212 3.12 10.14 -18.03
N LYS A 213 3.00 10.50 -16.77
CA LYS A 213 1.88 10.08 -15.91
C LYS A 213 0.62 10.92 -16.10
N GLY A 214 0.68 11.96 -16.90
CA GLY A 214 -0.46 12.83 -17.18
C GLY A 214 -0.83 13.78 -16.04
N VAL A 215 0.09 14.02 -15.12
CA VAL A 215 -0.11 14.97 -13.99
C VAL A 215 0.56 16.31 -14.25
N LEU A 216 1.43 16.40 -15.27
CA LEU A 216 2.01 17.63 -15.75
C LEU A 216 1.86 17.71 -17.26
N SER A 217 1.71 18.93 -17.75
CA SER A 217 1.93 19.28 -19.15
C SER A 217 3.06 20.31 -19.28
N ARG A 218 3.49 20.56 -20.50
CA ARG A 218 4.47 21.60 -20.79
C ARG A 218 4.18 22.29 -22.10
N ASP A 219 4.51 23.57 -22.16
CA ASP A 219 4.51 24.33 -23.38
C ASP A 219 5.80 25.16 -23.47
N ARG A 220 6.05 25.76 -24.62
CA ARG A 220 7.16 26.69 -24.78
C ARG A 220 6.81 28.02 -24.13
N ASP A 221 7.79 28.56 -23.43
CA ASP A 221 7.70 29.90 -22.88
C ASP A 221 7.38 30.93 -24.00
N SER A 222 6.35 31.74 -23.78
CA SER A 222 5.91 32.76 -24.73
C SER A 222 6.97 33.85 -24.97
N ASP A 223 7.80 34.14 -23.96
CA ASP A 223 8.80 35.21 -23.97
C ASP A 223 10.17 34.71 -24.42
N ASP A 224 10.53 33.48 -24.06
CA ASP A 224 11.75 32.81 -24.49
C ASP A 224 11.45 31.44 -25.11
N GLY A 225 11.07 31.42 -26.38
CA GLY A 225 10.65 30.19 -27.10
C GLY A 225 11.65 29.01 -27.07
N ARG A 226 12.73 29.12 -26.31
CA ARG A 226 13.74 28.07 -26.09
C ARG A 226 13.52 27.30 -24.79
N ARG A 227 12.76 27.85 -23.81
CA ARG A 227 12.50 27.23 -22.51
C ARG A 227 11.14 26.53 -22.51
N PHE A 228 10.99 25.52 -21.69
CA PHE A 228 9.72 24.91 -21.38
C PHE A 228 9.23 25.41 -20.03
N VAL A 229 7.94 25.70 -19.99
CA VAL A 229 7.17 26.01 -18.78
C VAL A 229 6.28 24.81 -18.47
N TRP A 230 6.19 24.46 -17.20
CA TRP A 230 5.46 23.29 -16.73
C TRP A 230 4.15 23.74 -16.08
N PHE A 231 3.08 22.98 -16.36
CA PHE A 231 1.74 23.23 -15.84
C PHE A 231 1.29 22.04 -15.02
N ASP A 232 0.66 22.31 -13.88
CA ASP A 232 0.00 21.30 -13.06
C ASP A 232 -1.35 20.93 -13.70
N ASP A 233 -1.45 19.68 -14.18
CA ASP A 233 -2.68 19.11 -14.74
C ASP A 233 -3.35 18.12 -13.77
N GLY A 234 -2.76 17.93 -12.59
CA GLY A 234 -3.29 17.01 -11.61
C GLY A 234 -2.24 16.43 -10.66
N LEU A 235 -1.29 17.26 -10.25
CA LEU A 235 -0.24 16.89 -9.31
C LEU A 235 -0.83 16.39 -7.98
N HIS A 236 -1.96 16.98 -7.56
CA HIS A 236 -2.73 16.55 -6.39
C HIS A 236 -3.25 15.10 -6.46
N ARG A 237 -3.17 14.45 -7.63
CA ARG A 237 -3.57 13.04 -7.83
C ARG A 237 -2.42 12.06 -7.59
N ILE A 238 -1.23 12.52 -7.33
CA ILE A 238 -0.10 11.68 -6.96
C ILE A 238 0.18 11.81 -5.48
N GLY A 239 0.35 10.66 -4.80
CA GLY A 239 0.71 10.65 -3.40
C GLY A 239 2.15 11.10 -3.14
N GLU A 240 2.41 11.51 -1.93
CA GLU A 240 3.73 11.99 -1.48
C GLU A 240 4.82 10.92 -1.57
N HIS A 241 4.46 9.63 -1.45
CA HIS A 241 5.41 8.53 -1.32
C HIS A 241 5.66 7.81 -2.64
N GLY A 242 4.71 7.83 -3.56
CA GLY A 242 4.85 7.09 -4.80
C GLY A 242 3.56 7.05 -5.62
N SER A 243 3.46 6.04 -6.45
CA SER A 243 2.31 5.77 -7.30
C SER A 243 1.93 4.30 -7.14
N ALA A 244 0.71 4.05 -6.80
CA ALA A 244 0.10 2.73 -6.77
C ALA A 244 -1.06 2.67 -7.76
N GLU A 245 -1.42 1.47 -8.17
CA GLU A 245 -2.60 1.18 -8.97
C GLU A 245 -3.44 0.20 -8.15
N LEU A 246 -4.64 0.61 -7.80
CA LEU A 246 -5.57 -0.21 -7.03
C LEU A 246 -6.71 -0.66 -7.93
N PRO A 247 -7.30 -1.82 -7.66
CA PRO A 247 -8.46 -2.26 -8.40
C PRO A 247 -9.61 -1.27 -8.17
N THR A 248 -10.19 -0.80 -9.24
CA THR A 248 -11.46 -0.08 -9.21
C THR A 248 -12.60 -1.10 -9.33
N LEU A 249 -13.66 -0.91 -8.57
CA LEU A 249 -14.92 -1.59 -8.85
C LEU A 249 -15.45 -1.02 -10.15
N ASP A 250 -15.22 -1.71 -11.26
CA ASP A 250 -16.13 -1.58 -12.39
C ASP A 250 -17.44 -2.24 -11.96
N VAL A 251 -18.31 -1.45 -11.34
CA VAL A 251 -19.72 -1.75 -11.36
C VAL A 251 -20.11 -1.55 -12.83
N THR A 252 -19.88 -2.57 -13.64
CA THR A 252 -20.39 -2.58 -14.99
C THR A 252 -21.89 -2.39 -14.88
N ASP A 253 -22.41 -1.38 -15.55
CA ASP A 253 -23.83 -1.22 -15.86
C ASP A 253 -24.31 -2.43 -16.71
N ASP A 254 -24.24 -3.62 -16.16
CA ASP A 254 -25.00 -4.73 -16.67
C ASP A 254 -26.44 -4.43 -16.33
N GLU A 255 -27.19 -4.00 -17.34
CA GLU A 255 -28.61 -3.61 -17.28
C GLU A 255 -29.54 -4.66 -16.66
N ASP A 256 -29.00 -5.82 -16.27
CA ASP A 256 -29.72 -6.96 -15.68
C ASP A 256 -29.40 -7.21 -14.19
N VAL A 257 -28.53 -6.43 -13.54
CA VAL A 257 -28.26 -6.60 -12.11
C VAL A 257 -29.28 -5.80 -11.30
N ASN A 258 -30.07 -6.50 -10.50
CA ASN A 258 -31.06 -5.90 -9.63
C ASN A 258 -30.38 -4.89 -8.68
N GLU A 259 -30.90 -3.66 -8.59
CA GLU A 259 -30.32 -2.59 -7.75
C GLU A 259 -30.06 -3.05 -6.30
N ASP A 260 -30.89 -3.95 -5.78
CA ASP A 260 -30.73 -4.53 -4.45
C ASP A 260 -29.48 -5.45 -4.34
N GLU A 261 -29.11 -6.17 -5.40
CA GLU A 261 -27.90 -7.02 -5.44
C GLU A 261 -26.62 -6.17 -5.57
N VAL A 262 -26.65 -5.09 -6.33
CA VAL A 262 -25.53 -4.13 -6.45
C VAL A 262 -25.27 -3.44 -5.11
N GLU A 263 -26.34 -3.04 -4.42
CA GLU A 263 -26.24 -2.41 -3.10
C GLU A 263 -25.71 -3.39 -2.04
N GLU A 264 -26.05 -4.66 -2.11
CA GLU A 264 -25.54 -5.71 -1.21
C GLU A 264 -24.07 -6.06 -1.52
N LEU A 265 -23.67 -6.14 -2.80
CA LEU A 265 -22.29 -6.36 -3.22
C LEU A 265 -21.40 -5.18 -2.87
N SER A 266 -21.86 -3.93 -3.05
CA SER A 266 -21.10 -2.75 -2.69
C SER A 266 -20.89 -2.58 -1.19
N ARG A 267 -21.78 -3.14 -0.37
CA ARG A 267 -21.69 -3.09 1.10
C ARG A 267 -20.65 -4.03 1.69
N ASN A 268 -20.25 -5.08 0.99
CA ASN A 268 -19.40 -6.15 1.53
C ASN A 268 -18.16 -6.44 0.67
N SER A 269 -17.63 -5.45 -0.02
CA SER A 269 -16.49 -5.63 -0.90
C SER A 269 -15.18 -5.77 -0.14
N LEU A 270 -14.55 -6.93 -0.24
CA LEU A 270 -13.20 -7.20 0.23
C LEU A 270 -12.26 -7.16 -0.98
N TYR A 271 -11.30 -6.26 -0.99
CA TYR A 271 -10.27 -6.20 -2.02
C TYR A 271 -9.00 -6.87 -1.53
N THR A 272 -8.53 -7.84 -2.29
CA THR A 272 -7.21 -8.41 -2.11
C THR A 272 -6.27 -7.80 -3.14
N CYS A 273 -5.20 -7.19 -2.68
CA CYS A 273 -4.18 -6.65 -3.56
C CYS A 273 -2.91 -7.50 -3.45
N GLU A 274 -2.59 -8.28 -4.48
CA GLU A 274 -1.27 -8.88 -4.62
C GLU A 274 -0.32 -7.83 -5.23
N PHE A 275 0.69 -7.43 -4.47
CA PHE A 275 1.70 -6.50 -4.94
C PHE A 275 2.92 -7.27 -5.45
N GLN A 276 3.02 -7.44 -6.74
CA GLN A 276 4.24 -7.95 -7.36
C GLN A 276 5.29 -6.83 -7.37
N GLN A 277 6.36 -7.05 -6.64
CA GLN A 277 7.54 -6.21 -6.72
C GLN A 277 8.21 -6.42 -8.08
N ILE A 278 8.14 -5.43 -8.96
CA ILE A 278 8.99 -5.45 -10.16
C ILE A 278 10.43 -5.26 -9.67
N ALA A 279 11.20 -6.36 -9.71
CA ALA A 279 12.63 -6.30 -9.47
C ALA A 279 13.22 -5.22 -10.38
N SER A 280 13.90 -4.24 -9.80
CA SER A 280 14.70 -3.30 -10.56
C SER A 280 15.71 -4.11 -11.36
N VAL A 281 15.56 -4.18 -12.67
CA VAL A 281 16.59 -4.71 -13.56
C VAL A 281 17.77 -3.77 -13.40
N GLY A 282 18.75 -4.21 -12.60
CA GLY A 282 20.05 -3.58 -12.49
C GLY A 282 20.70 -3.62 -13.87
N GLY A 283 20.77 -2.47 -14.49
CA GLY A 283 21.65 -2.26 -15.63
C GLY A 283 23.08 -2.31 -15.15
N SER A 284 23.84 -3.24 -15.64
CA SER A 284 25.31 -3.30 -15.61
C SER A 284 25.96 -2.10 -16.31
#